data_ec534d889d79cfe1d119192f01f19883
#
_entry.id   ec534d889d79cfe1d119192f01f19883
#
_cell.length_a   1.000
_cell.length_b   1.000
_cell.length_c   1.000
_cell.angle_alpha   90.00
_cell.angle_beta   90.00
_cell.angle_gamma   90.00
#
_symmetry.space_group_name_H-M   'P 1'
#
loop_
_entity.id
_entity.type
_entity.pdbx_description
1 polymer ?
#
loop_
_entity_poly.entity_id
_entity_poly.type
_entity_poly.pdbx_seq_one_letter_code
_entity_poly.pdbx_strand_id
1 'polypeptide(L)'
;EGYRAKYLFISGSRIPSIPEPKPIYHLPDEAFKRELGRFEGTPKEILENQELLDFFLPMLRADFTMDETYYDKAGVVLHTPISAFGGEKDGEADESAICEWGKYTDNDFDYRIFPGGHFYLRDYEDEVISEVERRLQGMKNGG
;
A
#
# COMPACT_ATOMS: atom_id res chain seq x y z
N GLU A 1 -22.40 -13.62 -10.03
CA GLU A 1 -23.16 -12.80 -9.07
C GLU A 1 -22.20 -11.77 -8.51
N GLY A 2 -22.39 -10.50 -8.92
CA GLY A 2 -21.46 -9.44 -8.57
C GLY A 2 -21.67 -8.95 -7.14
N TYR A 3 -20.76 -9.29 -6.25
CA TYR A 3 -20.64 -8.60 -4.96
C TYR A 3 -20.11 -7.19 -5.22
N ARG A 4 -20.79 -6.17 -4.69
CA ARG A 4 -20.27 -4.80 -4.64
C ARG A 4 -19.73 -4.53 -3.24
N ALA A 5 -18.48 -4.08 -3.15
CA ALA A 5 -17.96 -3.54 -1.90
C ALA A 5 -18.80 -2.33 -1.49
N LYS A 6 -19.16 -2.24 -0.23
CA LYS A 6 -19.89 -1.07 0.32
C LYS A 6 -18.96 0.07 0.71
N TYR A 7 -17.72 -0.26 0.98
CA TYR A 7 -16.64 0.69 1.35
C TYR A 7 -15.29 0.10 0.98
N LEU A 8 -14.33 0.92 0.61
CA LEU A 8 -12.97 0.53 0.30
C LEU A 8 -12.00 1.27 1.21
N PHE A 9 -11.16 0.52 1.92
CA PHE A 9 -10.05 1.06 2.70
C PHE A 9 -8.75 0.72 2.00
N ILE A 10 -7.95 1.74 1.74
CA ILE A 10 -6.62 1.63 1.12
C ILE A 10 -5.58 2.00 2.17
N SER A 11 -4.48 1.28 2.23
CA SER A 11 -3.41 1.54 3.19
C SER A 11 -2.06 1.48 2.51
N GLY A 12 -1.26 2.54 2.63
CA GLY A 12 0.14 2.61 2.22
C GLY A 12 0.37 2.29 0.74
N SER A 13 -0.58 2.62 -0.14
CA SER A 13 -0.50 2.26 -1.56
C SER A 13 -0.75 3.47 -2.45
N ARG A 14 0.04 3.57 -3.50
CA ARG A 14 -0.21 4.49 -4.63
C ARG A 14 -1.37 3.97 -5.48
N ILE A 15 -1.97 4.86 -6.25
CA ILE A 15 -2.99 4.47 -7.23
C ILE A 15 -2.38 3.62 -8.35
N PRO A 16 -3.13 2.64 -8.89
CA PRO A 16 -2.62 1.72 -9.92
C PRO A 16 -2.20 2.36 -11.23
N SER A 17 -2.59 3.61 -11.51
CA SER A 17 -2.19 4.34 -12.70
C SER A 17 -0.86 5.09 -12.56
N ILE A 18 -0.20 5.02 -11.41
CA ILE A 18 1.14 5.56 -11.20
C ILE A 18 2.11 4.38 -11.09
N PRO A 19 2.95 4.14 -12.11
CA PRO A 19 3.92 3.06 -12.05
C PRO A 19 4.97 3.31 -10.97
N GLU A 20 5.61 2.23 -10.50
CA GLU A 20 6.75 2.34 -9.57
C GLU A 20 7.85 3.19 -10.20
N PRO A 21 8.27 4.31 -9.56
CA PRO A 21 9.27 5.21 -10.13
C PRO A 21 10.68 4.62 -10.13
N LYS A 22 10.96 3.65 -9.25
CA LYS A 22 12.29 3.03 -9.09
C LYS A 22 12.18 1.52 -8.95
N PRO A 23 11.70 0.80 -9.97
CA PRO A 23 11.49 -0.63 -9.88
C PRO A 23 12.80 -1.39 -9.71
N ILE A 24 12.79 -2.40 -8.84
CA ILE A 24 13.97 -3.22 -8.54
C ILE A 24 13.84 -4.67 -9.03
N TYR A 25 12.64 -5.14 -9.35
CA TYR A 25 12.36 -6.53 -9.72
C TYR A 25 13.28 -7.08 -10.81
N HIS A 26 13.72 -6.24 -11.75
CA HIS A 26 14.52 -6.61 -12.91
C HIS A 26 16.03 -6.57 -12.66
N LEU A 27 16.47 -6.11 -11.49
CA LEU A 27 17.88 -5.98 -11.17
C LEU A 27 18.56 -7.38 -11.03
N PRO A 28 19.86 -7.51 -11.35
CA PRO A 28 20.63 -8.69 -10.99
C PRO A 28 20.57 -8.97 -9.48
N ASP A 29 20.71 -10.24 -9.06
CA ASP A 29 20.49 -10.66 -7.67
C ASP A 29 21.23 -9.81 -6.63
N GLU A 30 22.51 -9.55 -6.84
CA GLU A 30 23.30 -8.76 -5.90
C GLU A 30 22.86 -7.29 -5.80
N ALA A 31 22.35 -6.73 -6.89
CA ALA A 31 21.78 -5.38 -6.88
C ALA A 31 20.39 -5.38 -6.24
N PHE A 32 19.57 -6.38 -6.54
CA PHE A 32 18.25 -6.54 -5.93
C PHE A 32 18.35 -6.70 -4.40
N LYS A 33 19.24 -7.57 -3.92
CA LYS A 33 19.50 -7.75 -2.49
C LYS A 33 19.90 -6.44 -1.78
N ARG A 34 20.74 -5.63 -2.39
CA ARG A 34 21.13 -4.32 -1.83
C ARG A 34 19.95 -3.36 -1.74
N GLU A 35 19.08 -3.35 -2.76
CA GLU A 35 17.92 -2.48 -2.81
C GLU A 35 16.81 -2.90 -1.83
N LEU A 36 16.71 -4.20 -1.49
CA LEU A 36 15.75 -4.69 -0.49
C LEU A 36 15.89 -4.01 0.87
N GLY A 37 17.09 -3.59 1.25
CA GLY A 37 17.33 -2.85 2.49
C GLY A 37 16.70 -1.45 2.52
N ARG A 38 16.21 -0.95 1.39
CA ARG A 38 15.49 0.32 1.27
C ARG A 38 14.04 0.22 1.77
N PHE A 39 13.49 -1.00 1.75
CA PHE A 39 12.12 -1.27 2.14
C PHE A 39 12.05 -1.81 3.57
N GLU A 40 11.10 -1.33 4.36
CA GLU A 40 10.90 -1.75 5.75
C GLU A 40 10.30 -3.17 5.88
N GLY A 41 9.87 -3.77 4.77
CA GLY A 41 9.13 -5.04 4.75
C GLY A 41 9.98 -6.29 5.01
N THR A 42 11.28 -6.24 4.71
CA THR A 42 12.16 -7.40 4.89
C THR A 42 12.86 -7.32 6.26
N PRO A 43 12.67 -8.32 7.14
CA PRO A 43 13.33 -8.34 8.44
C PRO A 43 14.85 -8.26 8.33
N LYS A 44 15.46 -7.51 9.25
CA LYS A 44 16.91 -7.28 9.26
C LYS A 44 17.71 -8.58 9.37
N GLU A 45 17.20 -9.54 10.12
CA GLU A 45 17.79 -10.87 10.30
C GLU A 45 17.89 -11.63 8.96
N ILE A 46 16.95 -11.41 8.03
CA ILE A 46 17.00 -11.97 6.68
C ILE A 46 18.01 -11.22 5.83
N LEU A 47 17.99 -9.89 5.88
CA LEU A 47 18.92 -9.04 5.10
C LEU A 47 20.40 -9.28 5.47
N GLU A 48 20.68 -9.56 6.75
CA GLU A 48 22.03 -9.81 7.27
C GLU A 48 22.50 -11.27 7.14
N ASN A 49 21.62 -12.20 6.76
CA ASN A 49 21.94 -13.62 6.59
C ASN A 49 21.86 -14.01 5.12
N GLN A 50 23.04 -14.19 4.49
CA GLN A 50 23.15 -14.49 3.06
C GLN A 50 22.38 -15.76 2.66
N GLU A 51 22.44 -16.82 3.46
CA GLU A 51 21.79 -18.10 3.13
C GLU A 51 20.25 -17.95 3.19
N LEU A 52 19.73 -17.23 4.19
CA LEU A 52 18.30 -16.94 4.28
C LEU A 52 17.84 -16.02 3.16
N LEU A 53 18.65 -15.00 2.85
CA LEU A 53 18.32 -14.09 1.76
C LEU A 53 18.29 -14.82 0.42
N ASP A 54 19.26 -15.69 0.13
CA ASP A 54 19.30 -16.51 -1.09
C ASP A 54 18.10 -17.45 -1.16
N PHE A 55 17.69 -18.02 -0.02
CA PHE A 55 16.53 -18.91 0.05
C PHE A 55 15.23 -18.19 -0.26
N PHE A 56 15.04 -16.96 0.27
CA PHE A 56 13.83 -16.18 0.05
C PHE A 56 13.85 -15.34 -1.24
N LEU A 57 14.99 -15.19 -1.89
CA LEU A 57 15.17 -14.32 -3.04
C LEU A 57 14.17 -14.56 -4.18
N PRO A 58 13.86 -15.82 -4.59
CA PRO A 58 12.89 -16.06 -5.66
C PRO A 58 11.48 -15.58 -5.29
N MET A 59 11.07 -15.76 -4.03
CA MET A 59 9.76 -15.32 -3.53
C MET A 59 9.71 -13.79 -3.48
N LEU A 60 10.69 -13.15 -2.87
CA LEU A 60 10.77 -11.68 -2.80
C LEU A 60 10.76 -11.06 -4.20
N ARG A 61 11.51 -11.62 -5.14
CA ARG A 61 11.51 -11.13 -6.52
C ARG A 61 10.16 -11.29 -7.21
N ALA A 62 9.45 -12.39 -6.95
CA ALA A 62 8.11 -12.61 -7.50
C ALA A 62 7.12 -11.56 -6.95
N ASP A 63 7.18 -11.27 -5.65
CA ASP A 63 6.33 -10.28 -4.99
C ASP A 63 6.60 -8.88 -5.56
N PHE A 64 7.86 -8.45 -5.63
CA PHE A 64 8.25 -7.18 -6.25
C PHE A 64 7.87 -7.11 -7.74
N THR A 65 8.02 -8.22 -8.49
CA THR A 65 7.58 -8.25 -9.89
C THR A 65 6.09 -8.00 -10.01
N MET A 66 5.29 -8.63 -9.16
CA MET A 66 3.84 -8.48 -9.18
C MET A 66 3.43 -7.05 -8.82
N ASP A 67 4.00 -6.49 -7.77
CA ASP A 67 3.70 -5.13 -7.30
C ASP A 67 4.16 -4.06 -8.31
N GLU A 68 5.43 -4.09 -8.69
CA GLU A 68 6.07 -3.04 -9.51
C GLU A 68 5.64 -3.07 -10.99
N THR A 69 5.12 -4.20 -11.49
CA THR A 69 4.62 -4.30 -12.87
C THR A 69 3.12 -4.12 -13.00
N TYR A 70 2.39 -4.08 -11.86
CA TYR A 70 0.97 -3.81 -11.91
C TYR A 70 0.70 -2.37 -12.32
N TYR A 71 -0.05 -2.21 -13.40
CA TYR A 71 -0.40 -0.90 -13.92
C TYR A 71 -1.78 -0.92 -14.57
N ASP A 72 -2.69 -0.11 -14.07
CA ASP A 72 -4.02 0.10 -14.66
C ASP A 72 -4.09 1.42 -15.43
N LYS A 73 -4.08 1.31 -16.77
CA LYS A 73 -4.27 2.48 -17.66
C LYS A 73 -5.70 2.98 -17.71
N ALA A 74 -6.66 2.14 -17.37
CA ALA A 74 -8.07 2.42 -17.64
C ALA A 74 -8.65 3.44 -16.65
N GLY A 75 -8.07 3.56 -15.45
CA GLY A 75 -8.54 4.50 -14.45
C GLY A 75 -10.00 4.28 -14.11
N VAL A 76 -10.36 3.07 -13.69
CA VAL A 76 -11.75 2.73 -13.37
C VAL A 76 -12.23 3.57 -12.20
N VAL A 77 -13.27 4.37 -12.41
CA VAL A 77 -13.94 5.11 -11.33
C VAL A 77 -14.95 4.19 -10.65
N LEU A 78 -14.80 4.02 -9.34
CA LEU A 78 -15.66 3.20 -8.50
C LEU A 78 -16.85 4.02 -8.01
N HIS A 79 -18.01 3.36 -7.83
CA HIS A 79 -19.20 3.96 -7.18
C HIS A 79 -19.23 3.61 -5.67
N THR A 80 -18.06 3.48 -5.07
CA THR A 80 -17.88 3.01 -3.69
C THR A 80 -17.08 4.06 -2.92
N PRO A 81 -17.49 4.47 -1.71
CA PRO A 81 -16.70 5.36 -0.88
C PRO A 81 -15.30 4.78 -0.61
N ILE A 82 -14.30 5.64 -0.61
CA ILE A 82 -12.91 5.27 -0.37
C ILE A 82 -12.35 6.07 0.81
N SER A 83 -11.69 5.40 1.75
CA SER A 83 -10.79 6.00 2.71
C SER A 83 -9.37 5.51 2.47
N ALA A 84 -8.43 6.42 2.28
CA ALA A 84 -7.04 6.09 2.07
C ALA A 84 -6.19 6.49 3.30
N PHE A 85 -5.32 5.58 3.74
CA PHE A 85 -4.46 5.76 4.90
C PHE A 85 -2.99 5.68 4.50
N GLY A 86 -2.15 6.48 5.13
CA GLY A 86 -0.71 6.49 4.90
C GLY A 86 0.07 6.84 6.16
N GLY A 87 1.39 6.64 6.10
CA GLY A 87 2.34 7.08 7.12
C GLY A 87 2.99 8.40 6.74
N GLU A 88 3.22 9.28 7.71
CA GLU A 88 3.86 10.60 7.50
C GLU A 88 5.28 10.49 6.91
N LYS A 89 5.97 9.39 7.25
CA LYS A 89 7.35 9.12 6.81
C LYS A 89 7.43 7.97 5.80
N ASP A 90 6.30 7.60 5.21
CA ASP A 90 6.25 6.56 4.20
C ASP A 90 6.90 7.05 2.91
N GLY A 91 8.04 6.45 2.54
CA GLY A 91 8.77 6.76 1.32
C GLY A 91 8.18 6.08 0.06
N GLU A 92 7.25 5.13 0.23
CA GLU A 92 6.64 4.37 -0.86
C GLU A 92 5.32 5.00 -1.33
N ALA A 93 4.54 5.54 -0.37
CA ALA A 93 3.27 6.19 -0.65
C ALA A 93 3.09 7.43 0.25
N ASP A 94 3.64 8.55 -0.16
CA ASP A 94 3.52 9.81 0.56
C ASP A 94 2.07 10.35 0.55
N GLU A 95 1.81 11.39 1.34
CA GLU A 95 0.48 11.99 1.44
C GLU A 95 -0.09 12.39 0.07
N SER A 96 0.76 12.86 -0.85
CA SER A 96 0.32 13.23 -2.21
C SER A 96 -0.19 12.00 -2.97
N ALA A 97 0.52 10.88 -2.88
CA ALA A 97 0.13 9.61 -3.50
C ALA A 97 -1.17 9.05 -2.88
N ILE A 98 -1.33 9.18 -1.57
CA ILE A 98 -2.56 8.78 -0.85
C ILE A 98 -3.76 9.62 -1.31
N CYS A 99 -3.61 10.93 -1.48
CA CYS A 99 -4.68 11.80 -1.95
C CYS A 99 -5.15 11.48 -3.38
N GLU A 100 -4.30 10.92 -4.23
CA GLU A 100 -4.66 10.53 -5.60
C GLU A 100 -5.79 9.50 -5.68
N TRP A 101 -6.04 8.72 -4.62
CA TRP A 101 -7.14 7.77 -4.55
C TRP A 101 -8.52 8.42 -4.69
N GLY A 102 -8.64 9.71 -4.40
CA GLY A 102 -9.87 10.47 -4.65
C GLY A 102 -10.30 10.48 -6.12
N LYS A 103 -9.38 10.22 -7.06
CA LYS A 103 -9.70 10.13 -8.49
C LYS A 103 -10.33 8.79 -8.90
N TYR A 104 -10.27 7.80 -8.01
CA TYR A 104 -10.78 6.44 -8.25
C TYR A 104 -12.21 6.23 -7.75
N THR A 105 -12.86 7.26 -7.23
CA THR A 105 -14.28 7.18 -6.84
C THR A 105 -15.05 8.42 -7.27
N ASP A 106 -16.31 8.22 -7.63
CA ASP A 106 -17.31 9.28 -7.80
C ASP A 106 -18.24 9.41 -6.56
N ASN A 107 -17.85 8.74 -5.48
CA ASN A 107 -18.52 8.78 -4.19
C ASN A 107 -17.64 9.52 -3.16
N ASP A 108 -17.98 9.41 -1.87
CA ASP A 108 -17.22 10.05 -0.80
C ASP A 108 -15.77 9.55 -0.76
N PHE A 109 -14.86 10.48 -0.62
CA PHE A 109 -13.44 10.23 -0.42
C PHE A 109 -12.94 10.99 0.80
N ASP A 110 -12.19 10.30 1.66
CA ASP A 110 -11.39 10.92 2.70
C ASP A 110 -10.04 10.19 2.85
N TYR A 111 -9.12 10.82 3.55
CA TYR A 111 -7.85 10.19 3.88
C TYR A 111 -7.38 10.56 5.28
N ARG A 112 -6.46 9.77 5.81
CA ARG A 112 -5.76 10.07 7.06
C ARG A 112 -4.30 9.65 6.99
N ILE A 113 -3.43 10.55 7.44
CA ILE A 113 -2.00 10.28 7.61
C ILE A 113 -1.73 10.04 9.09
N PHE A 114 -1.11 8.89 9.38
CA PHE A 114 -0.68 8.50 10.72
C PHE A 114 0.79 8.84 10.91
N PRO A 115 1.27 9.07 12.13
CA PRO A 115 2.70 9.14 12.38
C PRO A 115 3.38 7.82 12.01
N GLY A 116 4.68 7.86 11.64
CA GLY A 116 5.44 6.65 11.31
C GLY A 116 5.70 6.45 9.83
N GLY A 117 6.32 5.33 9.47
CA GLY A 117 6.69 4.92 8.11
C GLY A 117 5.60 4.08 7.44
N HIS A 118 6.03 3.26 6.47
CA HIS A 118 5.12 2.40 5.69
C HIS A 118 4.28 1.43 6.55
N PHE A 119 4.87 0.92 7.63
CA PHE A 119 4.20 0.00 8.55
C PHE A 119 3.55 0.67 9.77
N TYR A 120 3.11 1.93 9.65
CA TYR A 120 2.38 2.64 10.70
C TYR A 120 1.22 1.82 11.32
N LEU A 121 0.63 0.90 10.57
CA LEU A 121 -0.42 -0.01 11.05
C LEU A 121 -0.02 -0.82 12.29
N ARG A 122 1.28 -1.11 12.48
CA ARG A 122 1.79 -1.87 13.63
C ARG A 122 1.87 -1.02 14.88
N ASP A 123 2.24 0.26 14.71
CA ASP A 123 2.48 1.17 15.83
C ASP A 123 1.21 1.91 16.26
N TYR A 124 0.24 2.02 15.34
CA TYR A 124 -1.02 2.78 15.51
C TYR A 124 -2.25 1.92 15.24
N GLU A 125 -2.20 0.62 15.59
CA GLU A 125 -3.26 -0.34 15.31
C GLU A 125 -4.63 0.10 15.85
N ASP A 126 -4.69 0.52 17.12
CA ASP A 126 -5.94 0.94 17.77
C ASP A 126 -6.55 2.18 17.09
N GLU A 127 -5.73 3.14 16.71
CA GLU A 127 -6.18 4.35 16.01
C GLU A 127 -6.68 4.04 14.61
N VAL A 128 -6.03 3.12 13.88
CA VAL A 128 -6.46 2.68 12.56
C VAL A 128 -7.79 1.94 12.65
N ILE A 129 -7.92 1.01 13.60
CA ILE A 129 -9.19 0.30 13.85
C ILE A 129 -10.30 1.29 14.19
N SER A 130 -10.07 2.24 15.07
CA SER A 130 -11.04 3.26 15.45
C SER A 130 -11.50 4.10 14.26
N GLU A 131 -10.58 4.43 13.34
CA GLU A 131 -10.93 5.15 12.11
C GLU A 131 -11.78 4.33 11.15
N VAL A 132 -11.47 3.05 10.98
CA VAL A 132 -12.27 2.13 10.17
C VAL A 132 -13.69 1.99 10.76
N GLU A 133 -13.80 1.76 12.07
CA GLU A 133 -15.09 1.64 12.76
C GLU A 133 -15.93 2.90 12.63
N ARG A 134 -15.34 4.07 12.83
CA ARG A 134 -16.02 5.37 12.71
C ARG A 134 -16.66 5.54 11.33
N ARG A 135 -15.95 5.18 10.26
CA ARG A 135 -16.46 5.28 8.90
C ARG A 135 -17.58 4.29 8.61
N LEU A 136 -17.41 3.04 9.07
CA LEU A 136 -18.43 2.01 8.92
C LEU A 136 -19.73 2.31 9.72
N GLN A 137 -19.60 2.97 10.88
CA GLN A 137 -20.77 3.42 11.67
C GLN A 137 -21.51 4.56 10.97
N GLY A 138 -20.80 5.49 10.32
CA GLY A 138 -21.39 6.56 9.53
C GLY A 138 -22.29 6.03 8.42
N MET A 139 -21.92 4.91 7.79
CA MET A 139 -22.72 4.26 6.74
C MET A 139 -24.03 3.67 7.27
N LYS A 140 -24.09 3.20 8.53
CA LYS A 140 -25.31 2.60 9.13
C LYS A 140 -26.36 3.65 9.45
N ASN A 141 -25.95 4.91 9.63
CA ASN A 141 -26.83 6.01 10.06
C ASN A 141 -27.31 6.87 8.87
N GLY A 142 -26.85 6.63 7.66
CA GLY A 142 -27.18 7.38 6.44
C GLY A 142 -28.02 6.61 5.42
N GLY A 143 -28.55 5.42 5.78
CA GLY A 143 -29.38 4.57 4.92
C GLY A 143 -30.85 4.63 5.29
#